data_38c0e46a31ffc8ceada5a8ac5fcf90da
#
_entry.id   38c0e46a31ffc8ceada5a8ac5fcf90da
#
_cell.length_a   1.000
_cell.length_b   1.000
_cell.length_c   1.000
_cell.angle_alpha   90.00
_cell.angle_beta   90.00
_cell.angle_gamma   90.00
#
_symmetry.space_group_name_H-M   'P 1'
#
loop_
_entity.id
_entity.type
_entity.pdbx_description
1 polymer ?
#
loop_
_entity_poly.entity_id
_entity_poly.type
_entity_poly.pdbx_seq_one_letter_code
_entity_poly.pdbx_strand_id
1 'polypeptide(L)'
;VDEVKWNLKGNGLYKNKLMVLDILANFNWNRPIYFAITVGRDNFMGLEKYFQLEGLAYRLVPYIANASDGQTGEINTEIMYENLINKFQWGGLNNSDLYFDETNTRMVMNYRNNYARLAENLFSKGDTLRAVQVIDKCLSEFPREVVNLTYFTIPIIDLYYKAGEIQKGDALYARMIDDYLTEYKYLAEFEKGSGLKQNFSICGQVLGSLTRITQVHRRNDNTFTYYEEDNKFYRSKENLEKEEIQYTSYRINTFLDEYYALQ
;
A
#
# COMPACT_ATOMS: atom_id res chain seq x y z
N VAL A 1 11.52 27.16 14.75
CA VAL A 1 12.97 27.12 14.42
C VAL A 1 13.34 28.47 13.84
N ASP A 2 14.29 29.17 14.45
CA ASP A 2 14.75 30.50 13.98
C ASP A 2 15.62 30.39 12.72
N GLU A 3 16.08 29.19 12.38
CA GLU A 3 16.97 28.92 11.25
C GLU A 3 16.75 27.49 10.70
N VAL A 4 16.59 27.37 9.40
CA VAL A 4 16.56 26.08 8.68
C VAL A 4 17.98 25.75 8.22
N LYS A 5 18.58 24.72 8.82
CA LYS A 5 19.94 24.25 8.48
C LYS A 5 19.92 22.92 7.78
N TRP A 6 20.54 22.85 6.61
CA TRP A 6 20.73 21.59 5.88
C TRP A 6 22.02 21.64 5.04
N ASN A 7 22.48 20.46 4.64
CA ASN A 7 23.65 20.32 3.79
C ASN A 7 23.25 19.85 2.39
N LEU A 8 23.70 20.58 1.39
CA LEU A 8 23.57 20.15 0.00
C LEU A 8 24.58 19.05 -0.29
N LYS A 9 24.11 17.91 -0.78
CA LYS A 9 24.97 16.78 -1.19
C LYS A 9 25.19 16.82 -2.69
N GLY A 10 26.42 16.45 -3.13
CA GLY A 10 26.79 16.34 -4.54
C GLY A 10 27.88 17.32 -4.97
N ASN A 11 28.44 17.06 -6.16
CA ASN A 11 29.59 17.80 -6.69
C ASN A 11 29.21 18.99 -7.59
N GLY A 12 27.89 19.29 -7.72
CA GLY A 12 27.39 20.37 -8.55
C GLY A 12 25.92 20.68 -8.34
N LEU A 13 25.52 21.89 -8.67
CA LEU A 13 24.14 22.35 -8.65
C LEU A 13 23.64 22.55 -10.07
N TYR A 14 22.57 21.84 -10.42
CA TYR A 14 21.84 22.05 -11.66
C TYR A 14 20.92 23.28 -11.54
N LYS A 15 20.53 23.84 -12.69
CA LYS A 15 19.68 25.03 -12.79
C LYS A 15 18.38 24.93 -11.96
N ASN A 16 17.72 23.78 -11.98
CA ASN A 16 16.50 23.54 -11.19
C ASN A 16 16.76 23.69 -9.67
N LYS A 17 17.89 23.17 -9.18
CA LYS A 17 18.26 23.28 -7.76
C LYS A 17 18.61 24.71 -7.36
N LEU A 18 19.30 25.45 -8.25
CA LEU A 18 19.56 26.87 -8.03
C LEU A 18 18.28 27.69 -7.94
N MET A 19 17.30 27.42 -8.80
CA MET A 19 15.98 28.09 -8.74
C MET A 19 15.27 27.83 -7.41
N VAL A 20 15.30 26.60 -6.91
CA VAL A 20 14.70 26.29 -5.59
C VAL A 20 15.44 27.02 -4.47
N LEU A 21 16.77 27.11 -4.51
CA LEU A 21 17.56 27.89 -3.53
C LEU A 21 17.20 29.36 -3.56
N ASP A 22 17.04 29.95 -4.76
CA ASP A 22 16.63 31.34 -4.90
C ASP A 22 15.22 31.58 -4.31
N ILE A 23 14.27 30.69 -4.59
CA ILE A 23 12.94 30.73 -3.98
C ILE A 23 13.06 30.68 -2.45
N LEU A 24 13.88 29.77 -1.89
CA LEU A 24 14.07 29.64 -0.45
C LEU A 24 14.74 30.85 0.18
N ALA A 25 15.70 31.48 -0.51
CA ALA A 25 16.38 32.66 -0.04
C ALA A 25 15.46 33.88 0.07
N ASN A 26 14.43 33.94 -0.77
CA ASN A 26 13.45 35.02 -0.81
C ASN A 26 12.12 34.63 -0.12
N PHE A 27 12.08 33.48 0.57
CA PHE A 27 10.87 32.92 1.16
C PHE A 27 10.57 33.55 2.52
N ASN A 28 9.38 34.10 2.65
CA ASN A 28 8.93 34.79 3.87
C ASN A 28 7.82 34.03 4.63
N TRP A 29 7.58 32.77 4.30
CA TRP A 29 6.56 31.89 4.89
C TRP A 29 5.09 32.33 4.69
N ASN A 30 4.83 33.43 3.99
CA ASN A 30 3.47 33.89 3.71
C ASN A 30 2.74 33.01 2.66
N ARG A 31 3.50 32.33 1.81
CA ARG A 31 2.99 31.39 0.82
C ARG A 31 3.64 30.02 1.03
N PRO A 32 2.87 28.93 1.00
CA PRO A 32 3.47 27.60 1.18
C PRO A 32 4.31 27.18 -0.03
N ILE A 33 5.38 26.44 0.23
CA ILE A 33 6.15 25.73 -0.81
C ILE A 33 5.83 24.26 -0.71
N TYR A 34 5.53 23.66 -1.85
CA TYR A 34 5.21 22.24 -1.96
C TYR A 34 6.14 21.53 -2.92
N PHE A 35 6.52 20.31 -2.56
CA PHE A 35 7.19 19.36 -3.43
C PHE A 35 6.19 18.22 -3.73
N ALA A 36 5.94 17.95 -5.01
CA ALA A 36 5.06 16.83 -5.37
C ALA A 36 5.67 15.50 -4.92
N ILE A 37 4.83 14.53 -4.54
CA ILE A 37 5.27 13.18 -4.15
C ILE A 37 6.02 12.45 -5.27
N THR A 38 5.82 12.86 -6.52
CA THR A 38 6.48 12.31 -7.71
C THR A 38 7.87 12.86 -7.97
N VAL A 39 8.31 13.87 -7.22
CA VAL A 39 9.66 14.42 -7.32
C VAL A 39 10.66 13.42 -6.76
N GLY A 40 11.68 13.07 -7.54
CA GLY A 40 12.75 12.18 -7.09
C GLY A 40 13.54 12.76 -5.91
N ARG A 41 13.92 11.89 -4.97
CA ARG A 41 14.64 12.29 -3.73
C ARG A 41 15.86 13.16 -3.96
N ASP A 42 16.59 12.96 -5.08
CA ASP A 42 17.76 13.77 -5.43
C ASP A 42 17.45 15.26 -5.61
N ASN A 43 16.16 15.59 -5.86
CA ASN A 43 15.70 16.97 -6.02
C ASN A 43 15.15 17.58 -4.71
N PHE A 44 15.05 16.81 -3.64
CA PHE A 44 14.68 17.34 -2.31
C PHE A 44 15.82 18.10 -1.64
N MET A 45 17.05 17.95 -2.13
CA MET A 45 18.23 18.69 -1.70
C MET A 45 18.57 18.58 -0.20
N GLY A 46 18.11 17.53 0.48
CA GLY A 46 18.32 17.34 1.92
C GLY A 46 17.31 18.06 2.81
N LEU A 47 16.19 18.52 2.23
CA LEU A 47 15.08 19.17 2.96
C LEU A 47 14.07 18.20 3.53
N GLU A 48 14.23 16.89 3.35
CA GLU A 48 13.24 15.85 3.70
C GLU A 48 12.80 15.91 5.16
N LYS A 49 13.69 16.30 6.05
CA LYS A 49 13.40 16.45 7.48
C LYS A 49 12.49 17.64 7.82
N TYR A 50 12.18 18.49 6.85
CA TYR A 50 11.26 19.61 6.97
C TYR A 50 9.99 19.41 6.16
N PHE A 51 9.71 18.18 5.73
CA PHE A 51 8.54 17.87 4.91
C PHE A 51 7.38 17.37 5.73
N GLN A 52 6.21 17.96 5.49
CA GLN A 52 4.94 17.51 5.98
C GLN A 52 4.06 17.05 4.82
N LEU A 53 3.56 15.81 4.86
CA LEU A 53 2.71 15.25 3.81
C LEU A 53 1.26 15.70 4.01
N GLU A 54 0.70 16.35 2.99
CA GLU A 54 -0.68 16.87 2.99
C GLU A 54 -1.56 16.23 1.91
N GLY A 55 -1.19 15.05 1.43
CA GLY A 55 -1.90 14.27 0.40
C GLY A 55 -0.99 13.87 -0.75
N LEU A 56 -0.94 14.67 -1.83
CA LEU A 56 -0.11 14.43 -3.02
C LEU A 56 1.13 15.33 -3.10
N ALA A 57 1.41 16.05 -2.03
CA ALA A 57 2.57 16.94 -1.95
C ALA A 57 3.10 17.03 -0.52
N TYR A 58 4.40 17.26 -0.44
CA TYR A 58 5.12 17.60 0.79
C TYR A 58 5.18 19.10 0.94
N ARG A 59 4.58 19.62 1.99
CA ARG A 59 4.73 21.02 2.39
C ARG A 59 6.06 21.21 3.11
N LEU A 60 6.81 22.22 2.74
CA LEU A 60 7.97 22.66 3.49
C LEU A 60 7.53 23.42 4.75
N VAL A 61 7.96 22.95 5.92
CA VAL A 61 7.60 23.53 7.23
C VAL A 61 8.84 24.00 7.98
N PRO A 62 8.74 25.04 8.84
CA PRO A 62 9.88 25.63 9.55
C PRO A 62 10.27 24.86 10.82
N TYR A 63 9.98 23.58 10.90
CA TYR A 63 10.33 22.71 12.01
C TYR A 63 10.72 21.32 11.52
N ILE A 64 11.40 20.55 12.38
CA ILE A 64 11.76 19.17 12.03
C ILE A 64 10.50 18.30 12.09
N ALA A 65 10.11 17.83 10.92
CA ALA A 65 8.97 16.95 10.72
C ALA A 65 9.45 15.49 10.68
N ASN A 66 9.14 14.73 11.72
CA ASN A 66 9.57 13.34 11.86
C ASN A 66 8.44 12.40 11.45
N ALA A 67 8.61 11.71 10.35
CA ALA A 67 7.71 10.64 9.94
C ALA A 67 7.91 9.41 10.84
N SER A 68 6.84 8.93 11.45
CA SER A 68 6.86 7.74 12.32
C SER A 68 6.92 6.42 11.55
N ASP A 69 6.60 6.45 10.25
CA ASP A 69 6.53 5.29 9.36
C ASP A 69 7.81 5.03 8.55
N GLY A 70 8.88 5.80 8.81
CA GLY A 70 10.17 5.69 8.10
C GLY A 70 10.14 6.17 6.64
N GLN A 71 9.01 6.70 6.16
CA GLN A 71 8.89 7.27 4.83
C GLN A 71 9.16 8.80 4.87
N THR A 72 9.22 9.43 3.69
CA THR A 72 9.43 10.88 3.61
C THR A 72 8.17 11.64 4.03
N GLY A 73 8.34 12.66 4.87
CA GLY A 73 7.30 13.60 5.27
C GLY A 73 6.43 13.11 6.43
N GLU A 74 6.37 13.91 7.49
CA GLU A 74 5.42 13.71 8.59
C GLU A 74 3.99 13.89 8.08
N ILE A 75 3.06 13.04 8.53
CA ILE A 75 1.67 13.09 8.07
C ILE A 75 0.91 14.20 8.83
N ASN A 76 0.43 15.20 8.10
CA ASN A 76 -0.60 16.11 8.61
C ASN A 76 -1.97 15.44 8.49
N THR A 77 -2.38 14.76 9.55
CA THR A 77 -3.56 13.90 9.56
C THR A 77 -4.82 14.62 9.10
N GLU A 78 -5.09 15.79 9.65
CA GLU A 78 -6.35 16.51 9.38
C GLU A 78 -6.38 17.10 7.96
N ILE A 79 -5.29 17.76 7.54
CA ILE A 79 -5.22 18.31 6.18
C ILE A 79 -5.21 17.20 5.14
N MET A 80 -4.46 16.13 5.39
CA MET A 80 -4.38 15.00 4.46
C MET A 80 -5.72 14.27 4.36
N TYR A 81 -6.43 14.07 5.48
CA TYR A 81 -7.76 13.49 5.51
C TYR A 81 -8.74 14.34 4.68
N GLU A 82 -8.79 15.64 4.98
CA GLU A 82 -9.67 16.58 4.26
C GLU A 82 -9.38 16.60 2.75
N ASN A 83 -8.10 16.56 2.36
CA ASN A 83 -7.71 16.55 0.96
C ASN A 83 -8.11 15.24 0.27
N LEU A 84 -7.75 14.08 0.83
CA LEU A 84 -7.96 12.78 0.20
C LEU A 84 -9.43 12.35 0.17
N ILE A 85 -10.21 12.71 1.21
CA ILE A 85 -11.60 12.26 1.35
C ILE A 85 -12.58 13.24 0.70
N ASN A 86 -12.36 14.55 0.90
CA ASN A 86 -13.38 15.56 0.57
C ASN A 86 -13.04 16.44 -0.63
N LYS A 87 -11.74 16.72 -0.89
CA LYS A 87 -11.36 17.72 -1.90
C LYS A 87 -10.85 17.14 -3.20
N PHE A 88 -10.06 16.07 -3.16
CA PHE A 88 -9.46 15.53 -4.36
C PHE A 88 -10.50 14.82 -5.23
N GLN A 89 -10.36 15.02 -6.54
CA GLN A 89 -11.16 14.36 -7.57
C GLN A 89 -10.23 13.49 -8.42
N TRP A 90 -10.60 12.24 -8.60
CA TRP A 90 -9.72 11.23 -9.17
C TRP A 90 -9.92 10.99 -10.67
N GLY A 91 -10.80 11.80 -11.32
CA GLY A 91 -10.90 11.86 -12.78
C GLY A 91 -11.29 10.56 -13.48
N GLY A 92 -12.08 9.70 -12.80
CA GLY A 92 -12.53 8.43 -13.37
C GLY A 92 -11.50 7.31 -13.29
N LEU A 93 -10.53 7.40 -12.35
CA LEU A 93 -9.57 6.32 -12.08
C LEU A 93 -10.23 5.01 -11.57
N ASN A 94 -11.52 5.01 -11.33
CA ASN A 94 -12.34 3.84 -11.00
C ASN A 94 -13.09 3.25 -12.21
N ASN A 95 -12.87 3.78 -13.41
CA ASN A 95 -13.53 3.27 -14.61
C ASN A 95 -12.73 2.12 -15.23
N SER A 96 -13.27 0.90 -15.15
CA SER A 96 -12.68 -0.32 -15.70
C SER A 96 -12.59 -0.36 -17.24
N ASP A 97 -13.31 0.51 -17.93
CA ASP A 97 -13.27 0.59 -19.40
C ASP A 97 -12.03 1.35 -19.91
N LEU A 98 -11.30 2.00 -19.00
CA LEU A 98 -10.10 2.75 -19.34
C LEU A 98 -8.84 1.90 -19.21
N TYR A 99 -7.99 2.00 -20.19
CA TYR A 99 -6.64 1.43 -20.12
C TYR A 99 -5.67 2.42 -19.47
N PHE A 100 -4.95 1.95 -18.48
CA PHE A 100 -3.89 2.72 -17.80
C PHE A 100 -2.52 2.18 -18.22
N ASP A 101 -1.67 3.07 -18.72
CA ASP A 101 -0.28 2.75 -19.00
C ASP A 101 0.53 2.55 -17.70
N GLU A 102 1.80 2.15 -17.85
CA GLU A 102 2.69 1.90 -16.71
C GLU A 102 2.88 3.14 -15.82
N THR A 103 2.89 4.34 -16.42
CA THR A 103 3.07 5.60 -15.66
C THR A 103 1.85 5.88 -14.81
N ASN A 104 0.64 5.79 -15.37
CA ASN A 104 -0.60 5.97 -14.64
C ASN A 104 -0.79 4.88 -13.56
N THR A 105 -0.45 3.64 -13.86
CA THR A 105 -0.47 2.53 -12.90
C THR A 105 0.45 2.84 -11.71
N ARG A 106 1.68 3.33 -11.95
CA ARG A 106 2.60 3.75 -10.88
C ARG A 106 2.04 4.89 -10.04
N MET A 107 1.32 5.84 -10.66
CA MET A 107 0.67 6.93 -9.91
C MET A 107 -0.40 6.39 -8.96
N VAL A 108 -1.24 5.48 -9.42
CA VAL A 108 -2.25 4.83 -8.57
C VAL A 108 -1.60 4.07 -7.41
N MET A 109 -0.48 3.39 -7.60
CA MET A 109 0.27 2.75 -6.52
C MET A 109 0.73 3.77 -5.46
N ASN A 110 1.23 4.93 -5.88
CA ASN A 110 1.62 6.00 -4.96
C ASN A 110 0.40 6.56 -4.19
N TYR A 111 -0.76 6.66 -4.85
CA TYR A 111 -1.98 7.10 -4.19
C TYR A 111 -2.43 6.08 -3.13
N ARG A 112 -2.49 4.79 -3.47
CA ARG A 112 -2.79 3.73 -2.48
C ARG A 112 -1.83 3.76 -1.28
N ASN A 113 -0.53 3.96 -1.51
CA ASN A 113 0.45 4.10 -0.42
C ASN A 113 0.12 5.29 0.49
N ASN A 114 -0.25 6.44 -0.08
CA ASN A 114 -0.59 7.61 0.73
C ASN A 114 -1.87 7.41 1.54
N TYR A 115 -2.88 6.74 0.98
CA TYR A 115 -4.08 6.35 1.72
C TYR A 115 -3.74 5.40 2.86
N ALA A 116 -2.91 4.37 2.62
CA ALA A 116 -2.47 3.45 3.66
C ALA A 116 -1.71 4.17 4.78
N ARG A 117 -0.78 5.08 4.45
CA ARG A 117 -0.05 5.89 5.43
C ARG A 117 -0.99 6.73 6.30
N LEU A 118 -1.99 7.40 5.69
CA LEU A 118 -2.99 8.16 6.44
C LEU A 118 -3.81 7.26 7.36
N ALA A 119 -4.27 6.12 6.85
CA ALA A 119 -5.06 5.18 7.62
C ALA A 119 -4.28 4.61 8.83
N GLU A 120 -3.02 4.23 8.64
CA GLU A 120 -2.13 3.79 9.74
C GLU A 120 -1.91 4.90 10.78
N ASN A 121 -1.73 6.15 10.33
CA ASN A 121 -1.56 7.28 11.23
C ASN A 121 -2.83 7.57 12.05
N LEU A 122 -4.01 7.52 11.43
CA LEU A 122 -5.29 7.63 12.12
C LEU A 122 -5.48 6.50 13.12
N PHE A 123 -5.21 5.26 12.71
CA PHE A 123 -5.32 4.09 13.59
C PHE A 123 -4.39 4.20 14.80
N SER A 124 -3.14 4.61 14.61
CA SER A 124 -2.17 4.80 15.69
C SER A 124 -2.58 5.87 16.69
N LYS A 125 -3.42 6.83 16.26
CA LYS A 125 -4.03 7.86 17.12
C LYS A 125 -5.34 7.41 17.76
N GLY A 126 -5.77 6.18 17.56
CA GLY A 126 -7.01 5.61 18.10
C GLY A 126 -8.26 5.92 17.27
N ASP A 127 -8.13 6.57 16.11
CA ASP A 127 -9.24 6.90 15.23
C ASP A 127 -9.48 5.80 14.20
N THR A 128 -9.91 4.64 14.68
CA THR A 128 -10.16 3.45 13.86
C THR A 128 -11.26 3.70 12.83
N LEU A 129 -12.27 4.49 13.17
CA LEU A 129 -13.41 4.74 12.28
C LEU A 129 -12.97 5.51 11.02
N ARG A 130 -12.26 6.63 11.18
CA ARG A 130 -11.71 7.36 10.03
C ARG A 130 -10.65 6.55 9.28
N ALA A 131 -9.85 5.73 9.96
CA ALA A 131 -8.88 4.85 9.32
C ALA A 131 -9.56 3.88 8.33
N VAL A 132 -10.65 3.23 8.74
CA VAL A 132 -11.45 2.33 7.88
C VAL A 132 -12.08 3.10 6.72
N GLN A 133 -12.65 4.29 6.97
CA GLN A 133 -13.22 5.14 5.90
C GLN A 133 -12.18 5.50 4.84
N VAL A 134 -10.96 5.81 5.25
CA VAL A 134 -9.85 6.13 4.34
C VAL A 134 -9.52 4.94 3.45
N ILE A 135 -9.48 3.73 4.00
CA ILE A 135 -9.21 2.52 3.22
C ILE A 135 -10.35 2.21 2.26
N ASP A 136 -11.61 2.26 2.74
CA ASP A 136 -12.79 2.01 1.93
C ASP A 136 -12.83 2.98 0.73
N LYS A 137 -12.55 4.27 0.96
CA LYS A 137 -12.44 5.28 -0.09
C LYS A 137 -11.32 4.95 -1.08
N CYS A 138 -10.14 4.57 -0.60
CA CYS A 138 -9.01 4.16 -1.45
C CYS A 138 -9.39 3.05 -2.42
N LEU A 139 -10.02 1.99 -1.91
CA LEU A 139 -10.38 0.82 -2.73
C LEU A 139 -11.54 1.12 -3.68
N SER A 140 -12.45 2.04 -3.34
CA SER A 140 -13.52 2.48 -4.23
C SER A 140 -13.03 3.38 -5.37
N GLU A 141 -12.02 4.23 -5.12
CA GLU A 141 -11.46 5.12 -6.15
C GLU A 141 -10.43 4.41 -7.05
N PHE A 142 -9.75 3.41 -6.52
CA PHE A 142 -8.73 2.64 -7.22
C PHE A 142 -9.01 1.15 -7.12
N PRO A 143 -10.10 0.65 -7.75
CA PRO A 143 -10.47 -0.75 -7.66
C PRO A 143 -9.45 -1.65 -8.38
N ARG A 144 -9.40 -2.92 -7.99
CA ARG A 144 -8.52 -3.94 -8.57
C ARG A 144 -8.72 -4.12 -10.07
N GLU A 145 -9.94 -4.00 -10.52
CA GLU A 145 -10.34 -4.18 -11.92
C GLU A 145 -9.68 -3.15 -12.84
N VAL A 146 -9.22 -2.03 -12.30
CA VAL A 146 -8.52 -0.97 -13.03
C VAL A 146 -7.01 -1.08 -12.88
N VAL A 147 -6.54 -1.23 -11.65
CA VAL A 147 -5.11 -1.39 -11.34
C VAL A 147 -4.94 -2.52 -10.35
N ASN A 148 -4.18 -3.54 -10.73
CA ASN A 148 -3.93 -4.71 -9.89
C ASN A 148 -3.50 -4.35 -8.48
N LEU A 149 -3.85 -5.21 -7.53
CA LEU A 149 -3.36 -5.10 -6.17
C LEU A 149 -1.84 -5.35 -6.14
N THR A 150 -1.14 -4.62 -5.33
CA THR A 150 0.32 -4.73 -5.20
C THR A 150 0.72 -4.84 -3.73
N TYR A 151 2.01 -4.98 -3.46
CA TYR A 151 2.53 -5.02 -2.08
C TYR A 151 2.10 -3.80 -1.23
N PHE A 152 1.75 -2.66 -1.82
CA PHE A 152 1.16 -1.51 -1.11
C PHE A 152 -0.23 -1.78 -0.53
N THR A 153 -0.89 -2.86 -0.95
CA THR A 153 -2.18 -3.29 -0.41
C THR A 153 -2.03 -4.10 0.89
N ILE A 154 -0.84 -4.65 1.14
CA ILE A 154 -0.57 -5.47 2.34
C ILE A 154 -0.86 -4.72 3.65
N PRO A 155 -0.39 -3.46 3.84
CA PRO A 155 -0.74 -2.68 5.03
C PRO A 155 -2.25 -2.44 5.18
N ILE A 156 -2.97 -2.32 4.07
CA ILE A 156 -4.43 -2.14 4.06
C ILE A 156 -5.13 -3.39 4.63
N ILE A 157 -4.70 -4.59 4.21
CA ILE A 157 -5.24 -5.86 4.73
C ILE A 157 -4.97 -5.98 6.23
N ASP A 158 -3.73 -5.72 6.65
CA ASP A 158 -3.31 -5.77 8.05
C ASP A 158 -4.15 -4.81 8.92
N LEU A 159 -4.43 -3.62 8.39
CA LEU A 159 -5.19 -2.60 9.09
C LEU A 159 -6.69 -2.97 9.21
N TYR A 160 -7.29 -3.60 8.20
CA TYR A 160 -8.64 -4.15 8.32
C TYR A 160 -8.74 -5.17 9.45
N TYR A 161 -7.78 -6.09 9.56
CA TYR A 161 -7.77 -7.06 10.65
C TYR A 161 -7.58 -6.39 12.01
N LYS A 162 -6.66 -5.43 12.13
CA LYS A 162 -6.45 -4.65 13.36
C LYS A 162 -7.69 -3.85 13.76
N ALA A 163 -8.45 -3.35 12.80
CA ALA A 163 -9.68 -2.60 13.01
C ALA A 163 -10.90 -3.50 13.33
N GLY A 164 -10.76 -4.83 13.24
CA GLY A 164 -11.87 -5.77 13.46
C GLY A 164 -12.75 -5.99 12.22
N GLU A 165 -12.42 -5.41 11.07
CA GLU A 165 -13.13 -5.55 9.80
C GLU A 165 -12.73 -6.85 9.08
N ILE A 166 -12.92 -7.99 9.75
CA ILE A 166 -12.40 -9.29 9.32
C ILE A 166 -12.89 -9.67 7.92
N GLN A 167 -14.18 -9.48 7.62
CA GLN A 167 -14.74 -9.86 6.33
C GLN A 167 -14.12 -9.07 5.16
N LYS A 168 -13.87 -7.77 5.35
CA LYS A 168 -13.20 -6.93 4.35
C LYS A 168 -11.74 -7.34 4.17
N GLY A 169 -11.06 -7.62 5.28
CA GLY A 169 -9.69 -8.12 5.28
C GLY A 169 -9.59 -9.45 4.52
N ASP A 170 -10.45 -10.42 4.84
CA ASP A 170 -10.51 -11.74 4.22
C ASP A 170 -10.77 -11.65 2.70
N ALA A 171 -11.73 -10.81 2.29
CA ALA A 171 -12.06 -10.64 0.88
C ALA A 171 -10.87 -10.09 0.07
N LEU A 172 -10.18 -9.09 0.60
CA LEU A 172 -9.02 -8.50 -0.05
C LEU A 172 -7.82 -9.45 -0.04
N TYR A 173 -7.62 -10.14 1.07
CA TYR A 173 -6.55 -11.12 1.26
C TYR A 173 -6.66 -12.29 0.28
N ALA A 174 -7.85 -12.92 0.18
CA ALA A 174 -8.08 -14.04 -0.73
C ALA A 174 -7.83 -13.66 -2.20
N ARG A 175 -8.27 -12.45 -2.61
CA ARG A 175 -7.99 -11.95 -3.96
C ARG A 175 -6.49 -11.80 -4.25
N MET A 176 -5.74 -11.27 -3.29
CA MET A 176 -4.29 -11.16 -3.45
C MET A 176 -3.60 -12.53 -3.52
N ILE A 177 -4.04 -13.50 -2.72
CA ILE A 177 -3.53 -14.88 -2.83
C ILE A 177 -3.74 -15.41 -4.25
N ASP A 178 -4.96 -15.30 -4.77
CA ASP A 178 -5.29 -15.83 -6.10
C ASP A 178 -4.44 -15.21 -7.20
N ASP A 179 -4.31 -13.87 -7.19
CA ASP A 179 -3.52 -13.15 -8.18
C ASP A 179 -2.05 -13.55 -8.12
N TYR A 180 -1.45 -13.50 -6.94
CA TYR A 180 -0.01 -13.73 -6.79
C TYR A 180 0.38 -15.21 -6.86
N LEU A 181 -0.45 -16.15 -6.43
CA LEU A 181 -0.16 -17.58 -6.65
C LEU A 181 -0.26 -17.95 -8.12
N THR A 182 -1.25 -17.41 -8.84
CA THR A 182 -1.38 -17.65 -10.28
C THR A 182 -0.16 -17.10 -11.03
N GLU A 183 0.26 -15.89 -10.72
CA GLU A 183 1.45 -15.28 -11.31
C GLU A 183 2.73 -16.04 -10.90
N TYR A 184 2.86 -16.44 -9.65
CA TYR A 184 4.01 -17.20 -9.17
C TYR A 184 4.14 -18.56 -9.85
N LYS A 185 3.02 -19.30 -9.98
CA LYS A 185 2.98 -20.58 -10.71
C LYS A 185 3.42 -20.39 -12.17
N TYR A 186 2.86 -19.39 -12.86
CA TYR A 186 3.23 -19.06 -14.23
C TYR A 186 4.72 -18.72 -14.36
N LEU A 187 5.25 -17.86 -13.52
CA LEU A 187 6.66 -17.46 -13.56
C LEU A 187 7.62 -18.60 -13.20
N ALA A 188 7.20 -19.56 -12.39
CA ALA A 188 8.01 -20.73 -12.00
C ALA A 188 8.28 -21.68 -13.18
N GLU A 189 7.43 -21.65 -14.23
CA GLU A 189 7.61 -22.46 -15.46
C GLU A 189 8.74 -21.93 -16.35
N PHE A 190 9.18 -20.69 -16.16
CA PHE A 190 10.25 -20.10 -16.96
C PHE A 190 11.64 -20.46 -16.40
N GLU A 191 12.58 -20.76 -17.31
CA GLU A 191 13.96 -21.07 -16.94
C GLU A 191 14.62 -19.94 -16.13
N LYS A 192 15.48 -20.32 -15.19
CA LYS A 192 16.19 -19.42 -14.25
C LYS A 192 17.05 -18.31 -14.92
N GLY A 193 17.15 -18.28 -16.25
CA GLY A 193 17.89 -17.28 -17.04
C GLY A 193 17.06 -16.14 -17.60
N SER A 194 15.73 -16.19 -17.50
CA SER A 194 14.83 -15.20 -18.09
C SER A 194 14.90 -13.83 -17.39
N GLY A 195 14.56 -12.75 -18.13
CA GLY A 195 14.42 -11.41 -17.55
C GLY A 195 13.32 -11.28 -16.50
N LEU A 196 12.57 -12.35 -16.21
CA LEU A 196 11.44 -12.40 -15.29
C LEU A 196 11.84 -12.69 -13.82
N LYS A 197 13.14 -12.86 -13.53
CA LYS A 197 13.62 -13.11 -12.15
C LYS A 197 13.15 -12.08 -11.13
N GLN A 198 13.07 -10.81 -11.54
CA GLN A 198 12.62 -9.74 -10.64
C GLN A 198 11.14 -9.90 -10.29
N ASN A 199 10.31 -10.20 -11.27
CA ASN A 199 8.86 -10.42 -11.07
C ASN A 199 8.64 -11.63 -10.16
N PHE A 200 9.33 -12.74 -10.41
CA PHE A 200 9.29 -13.93 -9.56
C PHE A 200 9.67 -13.61 -8.09
N SER A 201 10.75 -12.83 -7.88
CA SER A 201 11.15 -12.40 -6.55
C SER A 201 10.11 -11.50 -5.88
N ILE A 202 9.47 -10.58 -6.62
CA ILE A 202 8.40 -9.71 -6.10
C ILE A 202 7.20 -10.56 -5.68
N CYS A 203 6.75 -11.50 -6.51
CA CYS A 203 5.64 -12.40 -6.17
C CYS A 203 5.95 -13.18 -4.88
N GLY A 204 7.14 -13.76 -4.77
CA GLY A 204 7.59 -14.48 -3.57
C GLY A 204 7.60 -13.59 -2.31
N GLN A 205 8.03 -12.34 -2.42
CA GLN A 205 8.01 -11.39 -1.29
C GLN A 205 6.58 -11.02 -0.85
N VAL A 206 5.67 -10.84 -1.80
CA VAL A 206 4.25 -10.57 -1.51
C VAL A 206 3.62 -11.77 -0.81
N LEU A 207 3.78 -12.98 -1.37
CA LEU A 207 3.26 -14.21 -0.77
C LEU A 207 3.84 -14.45 0.63
N GLY A 208 5.14 -14.23 0.83
CA GLY A 208 5.77 -14.30 2.15
C GLY A 208 5.25 -13.25 3.14
N SER A 209 4.81 -12.09 2.67
CA SER A 209 4.18 -11.07 3.52
C SER A 209 2.74 -11.45 3.87
N LEU A 210 1.98 -12.04 2.95
CA LEU A 210 0.66 -12.60 3.20
C LEU A 210 0.73 -13.75 4.21
N THR A 211 1.74 -14.62 4.10
CA THR A 211 2.01 -15.68 5.10
C THR A 211 2.13 -15.11 6.51
N ARG A 212 2.86 -14.00 6.68
CA ARG A 212 2.97 -13.34 8.00
C ARG A 212 1.63 -12.83 8.52
N ILE A 213 0.78 -12.25 7.65
CA ILE A 213 -0.59 -11.83 8.03
C ILE A 213 -1.39 -13.03 8.54
N THR A 214 -1.33 -14.17 7.84
CA THR A 214 -2.00 -15.41 8.30
C THR A 214 -1.53 -15.82 9.69
N GLN A 215 -0.23 -15.79 9.93
CA GLN A 215 0.34 -16.16 11.23
C GLN A 215 -0.09 -15.23 12.37
N VAL A 216 -0.24 -13.94 12.10
CA VAL A 216 -0.59 -12.93 13.10
C VAL A 216 -2.09 -12.87 13.36
N HIS A 217 -2.91 -12.81 12.32
CA HIS A 217 -4.34 -12.53 12.42
C HIS A 217 -5.22 -13.74 12.15
N ARG A 218 -4.76 -14.65 11.32
CA ARG A 218 -5.48 -15.84 10.90
C ARG A 218 -4.60 -17.07 11.11
N ARG A 219 -4.63 -17.63 12.30
CA ARG A 219 -3.96 -18.93 12.52
C ARG A 219 -4.69 -19.98 11.71
N ASN A 220 -3.97 -20.72 10.87
CA ASN A 220 -4.54 -21.87 10.18
C ASN A 220 -5.10 -22.84 11.22
N ASP A 221 -6.37 -23.19 11.07
CA ASP A 221 -6.98 -24.20 11.89
C ASP A 221 -6.66 -25.58 11.31
N ASN A 222 -5.50 -26.11 11.71
CA ASN A 222 -5.02 -27.43 11.28
C ASN A 222 -5.89 -28.60 11.79
N THR A 223 -6.97 -28.31 12.55
CA THR A 223 -7.90 -29.32 12.99
C THR A 223 -8.94 -29.69 11.94
N PHE A 224 -9.04 -28.90 10.85
CA PHE A 224 -9.94 -29.14 9.75
C PHE A 224 -9.16 -29.51 8.48
N THR A 225 -9.75 -30.41 7.68
CA THR A 225 -9.37 -30.63 6.29
C THR A 225 -10.25 -29.78 5.40
N TYR A 226 -9.64 -29.06 4.45
CA TYR A 226 -10.34 -28.16 3.52
C TYR A 226 -10.28 -28.76 2.12
N TYR A 227 -11.40 -28.79 1.40
CA TYR A 227 -11.47 -29.38 0.07
C TYR A 227 -12.60 -28.76 -0.77
N GLU A 228 -12.49 -28.93 -2.09
CA GLU A 228 -13.48 -28.51 -3.09
C GLU A 228 -14.19 -29.75 -3.66
N GLU A 229 -15.50 -29.67 -3.82
CA GLU A 229 -16.34 -30.70 -4.43
C GLU A 229 -17.53 -30.04 -5.13
N ASP A 230 -17.78 -30.37 -6.40
CA ASP A 230 -18.84 -29.80 -7.21
C ASP A 230 -18.93 -28.26 -7.22
N ASN A 231 -17.78 -27.59 -7.34
CA ASN A 231 -17.63 -26.13 -7.26
C ASN A 231 -18.10 -25.50 -5.94
N LYS A 232 -18.13 -26.28 -4.87
CA LYS A 232 -18.40 -25.82 -3.51
C LYS A 232 -17.22 -26.12 -2.60
N PHE A 233 -17.08 -25.33 -1.57
CA PHE A 233 -15.96 -25.40 -0.64
C PHE A 233 -16.42 -25.91 0.71
N TYR A 234 -15.65 -26.82 1.28
CA TYR A 234 -16.01 -27.53 2.49
C TYR A 234 -14.84 -27.57 3.46
N ARG A 235 -15.20 -27.70 4.76
CA ARG A 235 -14.28 -28.16 5.79
C ARG A 235 -14.88 -29.36 6.51
N SER A 236 -14.03 -30.30 6.89
CA SER A 236 -14.39 -31.40 7.75
C SER A 236 -13.33 -31.64 8.81
N LYS A 237 -13.77 -32.06 9.98
CA LYS A 237 -12.91 -32.54 11.05
C LYS A 237 -13.02 -34.06 11.12
N GLU A 238 -11.96 -34.75 11.53
CA GLU A 238 -11.97 -36.18 11.70
C GLU A 238 -13.20 -36.62 12.52
N ASN A 239 -14.09 -37.48 11.91
CA ASN A 239 -15.34 -37.96 12.50
C ASN A 239 -16.49 -36.94 12.71
N LEU A 240 -16.45 -35.78 12.08
CA LEU A 240 -17.53 -34.78 12.07
C LEU A 240 -18.16 -34.63 10.68
N GLU A 241 -19.41 -34.15 10.67
CA GLU A 241 -20.10 -33.84 9.42
C GLU A 241 -19.36 -32.78 8.61
N LYS A 242 -19.47 -32.92 7.29
CA LYS A 242 -18.99 -32.00 6.28
C LYS A 242 -19.73 -30.66 6.38
N GLU A 243 -19.01 -29.55 6.48
CA GLU A 243 -19.58 -28.21 6.55
C GLU A 243 -19.20 -27.43 5.27
N GLU A 244 -20.20 -26.90 4.57
CA GLU A 244 -19.99 -25.99 3.44
C GLU A 244 -19.50 -24.64 3.95
N ILE A 245 -18.44 -24.11 3.34
CA ILE A 245 -17.82 -22.84 3.72
C ILE A 245 -17.72 -21.89 2.52
N GLN A 246 -17.54 -20.61 2.80
CA GLN A 246 -17.31 -19.63 1.75
C GLN A 246 -15.92 -19.83 1.11
N TYR A 247 -15.81 -19.55 -0.19
CA TYR A 247 -14.56 -19.60 -0.94
C TYR A 247 -13.41 -18.86 -0.23
N THR A 248 -13.68 -17.68 0.31
CA THR A 248 -12.67 -16.86 1.03
C THR A 248 -12.05 -17.63 2.18
N SER A 249 -12.86 -18.31 2.99
CA SER A 249 -12.38 -19.12 4.12
C SER A 249 -11.57 -20.32 3.65
N TYR A 250 -12.07 -21.04 2.63
CA TYR A 250 -11.34 -22.13 1.99
C TYR A 250 -9.98 -21.66 1.50
N ARG A 251 -9.94 -20.56 0.73
CA ARG A 251 -8.74 -20.05 0.09
C ARG A 251 -7.67 -19.61 1.09
N ILE A 252 -8.07 -18.95 2.17
CA ILE A 252 -7.13 -18.51 3.21
C ILE A 252 -6.51 -19.70 3.95
N ASN A 253 -7.30 -20.73 4.23
CA ASN A 253 -6.82 -21.89 4.99
C ASN A 253 -6.00 -22.87 4.16
N THR A 254 -6.16 -22.91 2.83
CA THR A 254 -5.36 -23.77 1.92
C THR A 254 -4.13 -23.08 1.35
N PHE A 255 -4.03 -21.76 1.49
CA PHE A 255 -2.95 -20.97 0.90
C PHE A 255 -1.55 -21.43 1.28
N LEU A 256 -1.30 -21.68 2.56
CA LEU A 256 0.03 -22.03 3.03
C LEU A 256 0.50 -23.37 2.46
N ASP A 257 -0.39 -24.36 2.41
CA ASP A 257 -0.07 -25.70 1.88
C ASP A 257 0.31 -25.59 0.39
N GLU A 258 -0.47 -24.82 -0.38
CA GLU A 258 -0.19 -24.57 -1.78
C GLU A 258 1.12 -23.80 -2.01
N TYR A 259 1.36 -22.76 -1.23
CA TYR A 259 2.55 -21.94 -1.34
C TYR A 259 3.83 -22.71 -1.02
N TYR A 260 3.82 -23.51 0.08
CA TYR A 260 4.97 -24.35 0.43
C TYR A 260 5.21 -25.50 -0.54
N ALA A 261 4.16 -26.02 -1.18
CA ALA A 261 4.31 -27.04 -2.21
C ALA A 261 4.99 -26.53 -3.49
N LEU A 262 5.03 -25.20 -3.71
CA LEU A 262 5.66 -24.56 -4.87
C LEU A 262 7.13 -24.15 -4.63
N GLN A 263 7.63 -24.21 -3.40
CA GLN A 263 9.03 -23.89 -3.05
C GLN A 263 9.92 -25.11 -3.15
#